data_1cab09ebff14e65918c8a5ae29d8bf84
#
_entry.id   1cab09ebff14e65918c8a5ae29d8bf84
#
_cell.length_a   1.000
_cell.length_b   1.000
_cell.length_c   1.000
_cell.angle_alpha   90.00
_cell.angle_beta   90.00
_cell.angle_gamma   90.00
#
_symmetry.space_group_name_H-M   'P 1'
#
loop_
_entity.id
_entity.type
_entity.pdbx_description
1 polymer ?
#
loop_
_entity_poly.entity_id
_entity_poly.type
_entity_poly.pdbx_seq_one_letter_code
_entity_poly.pdbx_strand_id
1 'polypeptide(L)'
;ANYYGHPADSMTMVAVTGTNGKTTTTELTTALLKASAIRAESAGNIGHALSDCAIEVLEQRVKYLVVEVSSFQIDTISKFPECPAAILNIASDHIDRHGGMDAYAATKFRIFASSPEAPPETRIINSSLMDCKNRFLPPELPMTTFSATDPRADFTLENGIIRFRGREILPFAESRLKGVHNAENIMA
;
A
#
# COMPACT_ATOMS: atom_id res chain seq x y z
N ALA A 1 -11.73 17.61 12.21
CA ALA A 1 -10.27 17.54 12.26
C ALA A 1 -9.83 16.75 11.05
N ASN A 2 -8.90 17.28 10.25
CA ASN A 2 -8.31 16.53 9.15
C ASN A 2 -7.66 15.28 9.75
N TYR A 3 -8.08 14.11 9.30
CA TYR A 3 -7.67 12.81 9.80
C TYR A 3 -6.14 12.65 9.81
N TYR A 4 -5.47 13.33 8.88
CA TYR A 4 -4.02 13.34 8.74
C TYR A 4 -3.35 14.56 9.37
N GLY A 5 -4.09 15.42 10.09
CA GLY A 5 -3.54 16.56 10.82
C GLY A 5 -2.77 17.59 9.97
N HIS A 6 -2.87 17.47 8.65
CA HIS A 6 -2.10 18.29 7.72
C HIS A 6 -2.93 19.46 7.19
N PRO A 7 -2.38 20.67 7.16
CA PRO A 7 -2.97 21.77 6.41
C PRO A 7 -3.16 21.35 4.94
N ALA A 8 -4.08 21.97 4.24
CA ALA A 8 -4.41 21.64 2.84
C ALA A 8 -3.19 21.61 1.88
N ASP A 9 -2.08 22.20 2.30
CA ASP A 9 -0.82 22.30 1.55
C ASP A 9 0.26 21.31 2.01
N SER A 10 -0.02 20.42 2.97
CA SER A 10 0.99 19.47 3.45
C SER A 10 1.09 18.23 2.57
N MET A 11 2.30 17.67 2.49
CA MET A 11 2.58 16.42 1.79
C MET A 11 1.88 15.24 2.49
N THR A 12 1.28 14.33 1.71
CA THR A 12 0.73 13.07 2.18
C THR A 12 1.66 11.92 1.76
N MET A 13 2.12 11.14 2.74
CA MET A 13 2.82 9.89 2.46
C MET A 13 1.80 8.80 2.15
N VAL A 14 2.12 7.92 1.20
CA VAL A 14 1.42 6.66 0.91
C VAL A 14 2.44 5.53 1.00
N ALA A 15 2.22 4.55 1.85
CA ALA A 15 3.20 3.50 2.10
C ALA A 15 2.80 2.18 1.45
N VAL A 16 3.72 1.53 0.75
CA VAL A 16 3.50 0.25 0.09
C VAL A 16 4.50 -0.78 0.59
N THR A 17 4.02 -1.91 1.10
CA THR A 17 4.85 -3.05 1.49
C THR A 17 4.29 -4.37 0.96
N GLY A 18 5.08 -5.41 1.03
CA GLY A 18 4.74 -6.75 0.58
C GLY A 18 6.01 -7.57 0.39
N THR A 19 5.90 -8.84 0.12
CA THR A 19 7.04 -9.64 -0.34
C THR A 19 7.34 -9.28 -1.80
N ASN A 20 6.33 -9.31 -2.67
CA ASN A 20 6.43 -9.03 -4.10
C ASN A 20 5.51 -7.87 -4.51
N GLY A 21 5.79 -7.24 -5.66
CA GLY A 21 4.94 -6.22 -6.27
C GLY A 21 5.13 -4.80 -5.76
N LYS A 22 5.87 -4.57 -4.69
CA LYS A 22 6.08 -3.26 -4.07
C LYS A 22 6.45 -2.17 -5.09
N THR A 23 7.53 -2.40 -5.82
CA THR A 23 8.04 -1.46 -6.83
C THR A 23 7.00 -1.15 -7.89
N THR A 24 6.37 -2.18 -8.45
CA THR A 24 5.33 -2.01 -9.47
C THR A 24 4.17 -1.17 -8.96
N THR A 25 3.67 -1.47 -7.77
CA THR A 25 2.54 -0.73 -7.16
C THR A 25 2.94 0.71 -6.84
N THR A 26 4.12 0.93 -6.26
CA THR A 26 4.65 2.27 -5.94
C THR A 26 4.76 3.14 -7.20
N GLU A 27 5.39 2.63 -8.24
CA GLU A 27 5.57 3.36 -9.51
C GLU A 27 4.24 3.59 -10.22
N LEU A 28 3.34 2.60 -10.22
CA LEU A 28 2.02 2.73 -10.83
C LEU A 28 1.18 3.80 -10.12
N THR A 29 1.13 3.78 -8.79
CA THR A 29 0.41 4.77 -7.99
C THR A 29 0.96 6.17 -8.25
N THR A 30 2.27 6.32 -8.28
CA THR A 30 2.93 7.60 -8.60
C THR A 30 2.57 8.07 -10.00
N ALA A 31 2.60 7.18 -11.00
CA ALA A 31 2.24 7.50 -12.37
C ALA A 31 0.78 7.91 -12.52
N LEU A 32 -0.15 7.24 -11.84
CA LEU A 32 -1.58 7.58 -11.84
C LEU A 32 -1.83 8.96 -11.21
N LEU A 33 -1.17 9.27 -10.10
CA LEU A 33 -1.25 10.59 -9.48
C LEU A 33 -0.73 11.68 -10.43
N LYS A 34 0.43 11.46 -11.05
CA LYS A 34 1.01 12.40 -12.04
C LYS A 34 0.10 12.58 -13.27
N ALA A 35 -0.49 11.49 -13.78
CA ALA A 35 -1.45 11.54 -14.89
C ALA A 35 -2.73 12.33 -14.54
N SER A 36 -3.08 12.37 -13.25
CA SER A 36 -4.19 13.18 -12.71
C SER A 36 -3.78 14.63 -12.37
N ALA A 37 -2.65 15.09 -12.87
CA ALA A 37 -2.06 16.41 -12.60
C ALA A 37 -1.76 16.68 -11.10
N ILE A 38 -1.55 15.60 -10.34
CA ILE A 38 -1.17 15.68 -8.92
C ILE A 38 0.36 15.55 -8.83
N ARG A 39 0.99 16.45 -8.08
CA ARG A 39 2.43 16.42 -7.82
C ARG A 39 2.75 15.25 -6.90
N ALA A 40 3.36 14.21 -7.42
CA ALA A 40 3.71 12.99 -6.69
C ALA A 40 5.12 12.54 -7.04
N GLU A 41 5.81 11.91 -6.08
CA GLU A 41 7.10 11.25 -6.30
C GLU A 41 7.12 9.89 -5.61
N SER A 42 7.93 8.98 -6.13
CA SER A 42 8.22 7.69 -5.52
C SER A 42 9.54 7.74 -4.76
N ALA A 43 9.61 7.06 -3.62
CA ALA A 43 10.80 7.00 -2.79
C ALA A 43 10.87 5.72 -1.94
N GLY A 44 11.94 5.56 -1.20
CA GLY A 44 12.11 4.55 -0.16
C GLY A 44 13.10 3.45 -0.52
N ASN A 45 12.65 2.19 -0.58
CA ASN A 45 13.51 1.05 -0.90
C ASN A 45 13.90 0.97 -2.38
N ILE A 46 13.34 1.83 -3.21
CA ILE A 46 13.61 1.98 -4.65
C ILE A 46 13.83 3.44 -5.00
N GLY A 47 14.51 3.68 -6.13
CA GLY A 47 14.69 5.03 -6.67
C GLY A 47 15.46 5.93 -5.72
N HIS A 48 14.81 7.00 -5.31
CA HIS A 48 15.40 7.99 -4.41
C HIS A 48 15.24 7.58 -2.96
N ALA A 49 16.29 7.77 -2.14
CA ALA A 49 16.16 7.62 -0.70
C ALA A 49 15.15 8.65 -0.16
N LEU A 50 14.43 8.29 0.90
CA LEU A 50 13.45 9.19 1.51
C LEU A 50 14.07 10.55 1.91
N SER A 51 15.35 10.53 2.33
CA SER A 51 16.14 11.73 2.63
C SER A 51 16.34 12.66 1.44
N ASP A 52 16.44 12.11 0.24
CA ASP A 52 16.69 12.89 -0.96
C ASP A 52 15.46 13.69 -1.38
N CYS A 53 14.28 13.18 -1.05
CA CYS A 53 13.01 13.87 -1.28
C CYS A 53 12.72 14.98 -0.24
N ALA A 54 13.49 15.06 0.83
CA ALA A 54 13.22 16.00 1.94
C ALA A 54 13.20 17.47 1.48
N ILE A 55 14.07 17.86 0.56
CA ILE A 55 14.12 19.23 0.04
C ILE A 55 12.86 19.53 -0.76
N GLU A 56 12.44 18.62 -1.64
CA GLU A 56 11.25 18.78 -2.48
C GLU A 56 9.97 18.85 -1.66
N VAL A 57 9.93 18.11 -0.55
CA VAL A 57 8.84 18.14 0.43
C VAL A 57 8.84 19.48 1.18
N LEU A 58 10.00 19.95 1.68
CA LEU A 58 10.12 21.22 2.38
C LEU A 58 9.76 22.42 1.49
N GLU A 59 10.09 22.34 0.21
CA GLU A 59 9.74 23.37 -0.78
C GLU A 59 8.32 23.20 -1.35
N GLN A 60 7.52 22.30 -0.78
CA GLN A 60 6.14 22.01 -1.19
C GLN A 60 5.98 21.64 -2.68
N ARG A 61 7.04 21.11 -3.29
CA ARG A 61 7.01 20.68 -4.70
C ARG A 61 6.26 19.37 -4.89
N VAL A 62 6.12 18.56 -3.84
CA VAL A 62 5.47 17.25 -3.82
C VAL A 62 4.25 17.30 -2.91
N LYS A 63 3.09 16.85 -3.41
CA LYS A 63 1.86 16.70 -2.63
C LYS A 63 1.68 15.28 -2.11
N TYR A 64 2.07 14.28 -2.89
CA TYR A 64 2.05 12.88 -2.49
C TYR A 64 3.43 12.26 -2.63
N LEU A 65 3.89 11.59 -1.60
CA LEU A 65 5.11 10.80 -1.61
C LEU A 65 4.73 9.32 -1.45
N VAL A 66 4.84 8.55 -2.53
CA VAL A 66 4.55 7.12 -2.54
C VAL A 66 5.82 6.37 -2.16
N VAL A 67 5.79 5.68 -1.02
CA VAL A 67 7.00 5.12 -0.40
C VAL A 67 6.95 3.61 -0.43
N GLU A 68 7.90 2.99 -1.14
CA GLU A 68 8.17 1.57 -0.98
C GLU A 68 8.88 1.32 0.34
N VAL A 69 8.30 0.45 1.20
CA VAL A 69 8.86 0.15 2.52
C VAL A 69 9.15 -1.34 2.64
N SER A 70 10.41 -1.68 2.89
CA SER A 70 10.83 -3.05 3.23
C SER A 70 10.51 -3.40 4.67
N SER A 71 10.45 -4.71 4.99
CA SER A 71 10.31 -5.16 6.38
C SER A 71 11.47 -4.69 7.26
N PHE A 72 12.67 -4.59 6.71
CA PHE A 72 13.85 -4.11 7.44
C PHE A 72 13.72 -2.65 7.86
N GLN A 73 13.17 -1.80 6.97
CA GLN A 73 12.91 -0.41 7.29
C GLN A 73 11.80 -0.29 8.35
N ILE A 74 10.71 -1.05 8.21
CA ILE A 74 9.63 -1.05 9.22
C ILE A 74 10.16 -1.51 10.58
N ASP A 75 11.06 -2.48 10.62
CA ASP A 75 11.63 -3.03 11.87
C ASP A 75 12.44 -1.98 12.64
N THR A 76 13.12 -1.07 11.94
CA THR A 76 13.90 0.00 12.56
C THR A 76 13.08 1.21 13.03
N ILE A 77 11.82 1.32 12.63
CA ILE A 77 10.93 2.43 12.99
C ILE A 77 10.19 2.09 14.29
N SER A 78 10.31 2.92 15.31
CA SER A 78 9.62 2.71 16.59
C SER A 78 8.10 2.89 16.48
N LYS A 79 7.65 3.92 15.76
CA LYS A 79 6.24 4.20 15.46
C LYS A 79 6.11 4.56 13.98
N PHE A 80 5.34 3.77 13.25
CA PHE A 80 5.05 4.06 11.84
C PHE A 80 4.14 5.30 11.75
N PRO A 81 4.40 6.24 10.82
CA PRO A 81 3.56 7.42 10.67
C PRO A 81 2.15 7.07 10.20
N GLU A 82 1.17 7.87 10.61
CA GLU A 82 -0.20 7.72 10.13
C GLU A 82 -0.29 8.15 8.66
N CYS A 83 -0.57 7.21 7.78
CA CYS A 83 -0.70 7.46 6.34
C CYS A 83 -1.52 6.34 5.69
N PRO A 84 -2.08 6.57 4.50
CA PRO A 84 -2.56 5.49 3.66
C PRO A 84 -1.47 4.45 3.42
N ALA A 85 -1.81 3.18 3.55
CA ALA A 85 -0.85 2.10 3.42
C ALA A 85 -1.44 0.85 2.78
N ALA A 86 -0.62 0.11 2.04
CA ALA A 86 -0.99 -1.14 1.40
C ALA A 86 -0.04 -2.28 1.78
N ILE A 87 -0.60 -3.46 2.10
CA ILE A 87 0.14 -4.73 2.18
C ILE A 87 -0.29 -5.62 1.01
N LEU A 88 0.61 -5.86 0.07
CA LEU A 88 0.31 -6.57 -1.17
C LEU A 88 0.21 -8.08 -0.98
N ASN A 89 1.17 -8.65 -0.29
CA ASN A 89 1.27 -10.08 -0.03
C ASN A 89 2.34 -10.34 1.03
N ILE A 90 2.26 -11.51 1.66
CA ILE A 90 3.28 -12.01 2.59
C ILE A 90 3.58 -13.46 2.19
N ALA A 91 4.77 -13.70 1.69
CA ALA A 91 5.28 -15.01 1.32
C ALA A 91 6.63 -15.24 2.02
N SER A 92 7.11 -16.48 2.01
CA SER A 92 8.39 -16.85 2.61
C SER A 92 9.54 -16.08 1.96
N ASP A 93 10.10 -15.14 2.71
CA ASP A 93 11.24 -14.33 2.30
C ASP A 93 11.93 -13.76 3.56
N HIS A 94 13.25 -13.73 3.58
CA HIS A 94 14.07 -13.19 4.69
C HIS A 94 13.69 -13.72 6.09
N ILE A 95 13.17 -14.95 6.18
CA ILE A 95 12.66 -15.56 7.43
C ILE A 95 13.74 -15.68 8.48
N ASP A 96 14.95 -16.04 8.07
CA ASP A 96 16.10 -16.22 8.96
C ASP A 96 16.41 -14.94 9.77
N ARG A 97 16.21 -13.78 9.16
CA ARG A 97 16.46 -12.49 9.81
C ARG A 97 15.35 -12.08 10.78
N HIS A 98 14.11 -12.45 10.49
CA HIS A 98 12.97 -12.10 11.34
C HIS A 98 12.68 -13.14 12.43
N GLY A 99 13.35 -14.31 12.39
CA GLY A 99 13.12 -15.38 13.35
C GLY A 99 11.83 -16.18 13.11
N GLY A 100 11.20 -16.05 11.93
CA GLY A 100 10.03 -16.82 11.52
C GLY A 100 9.00 -16.01 10.73
N MET A 101 8.06 -16.74 10.10
CA MET A 101 6.98 -16.13 9.29
C MET A 101 6.08 -15.20 10.10
N ASP A 102 5.77 -15.55 11.34
CA ASP A 102 4.90 -14.75 12.18
C ASP A 102 5.54 -13.41 12.55
N ALA A 103 6.83 -13.41 12.89
CA ALA A 103 7.56 -12.18 13.18
C ALA A 103 7.70 -11.29 11.92
N TYR A 104 7.93 -11.92 10.75
CA TYR A 104 7.97 -11.22 9.46
C TYR A 104 6.61 -10.57 9.14
N ALA A 105 5.53 -11.31 9.31
CA ALA A 105 4.18 -10.79 9.12
C ALA A 105 3.87 -9.67 10.11
N ALA A 106 4.10 -9.89 11.41
CA ALA A 106 3.90 -8.89 12.46
C ALA A 106 4.62 -7.58 12.14
N THR A 107 5.86 -7.66 11.67
CA THR A 107 6.62 -6.47 11.26
C THR A 107 5.90 -5.71 10.15
N LYS A 108 5.41 -6.40 9.10
CA LYS A 108 4.70 -5.73 8.00
C LYS A 108 3.38 -5.10 8.46
N PHE A 109 2.64 -5.75 9.36
CA PHE A 109 1.37 -5.21 9.87
C PHE A 109 1.53 -3.93 10.68
N ARG A 110 2.74 -3.60 11.16
CA ARG A 110 3.03 -2.32 11.81
C ARG A 110 2.81 -1.10 10.90
N ILE A 111 2.77 -1.29 9.57
CA ILE A 111 2.44 -0.22 8.62
C ILE A 111 1.01 0.33 8.82
N PHE A 112 0.11 -0.47 9.39
CA PHE A 112 -1.27 -0.09 9.71
C PHE A 112 -1.44 0.48 11.13
N ALA A 113 -0.40 1.03 11.71
CA ALA A 113 -0.41 1.63 13.06
C ALA A 113 -1.21 2.95 13.14
N SER A 114 -1.98 3.28 12.11
CA SER A 114 -2.87 4.43 12.09
C SER A 114 -4.05 4.27 13.05
N SER A 115 -4.64 5.40 13.47
CA SER A 115 -5.82 5.43 14.34
C SER A 115 -6.91 4.44 13.89
N PRO A 116 -7.54 3.69 14.81
CA PRO A 116 -8.69 2.84 14.48
C PRO A 116 -9.83 3.58 13.77
N GLU A 117 -9.93 4.89 14.01
CA GLU A 117 -10.94 5.76 13.40
C GLU A 117 -10.63 6.18 11.95
N ALA A 118 -9.42 5.86 11.43
CA ALA A 118 -9.07 6.16 10.04
C ALA A 118 -9.98 5.40 9.07
N PRO A 119 -10.40 6.03 7.95
CA PRO A 119 -11.27 5.39 6.98
C PRO A 119 -10.67 4.08 6.42
N PRO A 120 -11.48 3.07 6.08
CA PRO A 120 -11.00 1.78 5.57
C PRO A 120 -10.15 1.92 4.30
N GLU A 121 -10.42 2.95 3.50
CA GLU A 121 -9.67 3.26 2.26
C GLU A 121 -8.20 3.64 2.52
N THR A 122 -7.84 3.87 3.78
CA THR A 122 -6.45 4.15 4.17
C THR A 122 -5.65 2.90 4.51
N ARG A 123 -6.31 1.74 4.54
CA ARG A 123 -5.68 0.43 4.84
C ARG A 123 -6.08 -0.57 3.79
N ILE A 124 -5.20 -0.81 2.86
CA ILE A 124 -5.43 -1.67 1.72
C ILE A 124 -4.67 -3.00 1.90
N ILE A 125 -5.36 -4.11 1.71
CA ILE A 125 -4.77 -5.43 1.95
C ILE A 125 -5.31 -6.48 0.96
N ASN A 126 -4.44 -7.40 0.54
CA ASN A 126 -4.90 -8.59 -0.18
C ASN A 126 -5.81 -9.44 0.72
N SER A 127 -6.97 -9.85 0.23
CA SER A 127 -7.96 -10.59 1.01
C SER A 127 -7.42 -11.91 1.58
N SER A 128 -6.44 -12.52 0.91
CA SER A 128 -5.76 -13.74 1.38
C SER A 128 -5.02 -13.56 2.72
N LEU A 129 -4.77 -12.32 3.12
CA LEU A 129 -4.08 -11.98 4.38
C LEU A 129 -5.02 -11.69 5.55
N MET A 130 -6.36 -11.76 5.35
CA MET A 130 -7.31 -11.35 6.39
C MET A 130 -7.23 -12.23 7.66
N ASP A 131 -7.02 -13.52 7.52
CA ASP A 131 -6.81 -14.41 8.68
C ASP A 131 -5.49 -14.09 9.40
N CYS A 132 -4.44 -13.81 8.63
CA CYS A 132 -3.16 -13.38 9.17
C CYS A 132 -3.28 -12.03 9.88
N LYS A 133 -3.99 -11.06 9.30
CA LYS A 133 -4.29 -9.74 9.89
C LYS A 133 -4.93 -9.87 11.27
N ASN A 134 -5.90 -10.76 11.44
CA ASN A 134 -6.64 -10.95 12.68
C ASN A 134 -5.77 -11.49 13.85
N ARG A 135 -4.55 -11.94 13.56
CA ARG A 135 -3.56 -12.36 14.58
C ARG A 135 -2.74 -11.19 15.13
N PHE A 136 -2.63 -10.08 14.38
CA PHE A 136 -1.74 -8.95 14.71
C PHE A 136 -2.47 -7.63 14.92
N LEU A 137 -3.69 -7.51 14.41
CA LEU A 137 -4.52 -6.31 14.49
C LEU A 137 -5.92 -6.67 14.98
N PRO A 138 -6.66 -5.73 15.55
CA PRO A 138 -8.06 -5.94 15.93
C PRO A 138 -8.88 -6.50 14.76
N PRO A 139 -9.64 -7.59 14.96
CA PRO A 139 -10.46 -8.17 13.89
C PRO A 139 -11.42 -7.17 13.24
N GLU A 140 -12.00 -6.28 14.04
CA GLU A 140 -12.94 -5.26 13.64
C GLU A 140 -12.31 -4.06 12.92
N LEU A 141 -10.97 -3.98 12.86
CA LEU A 141 -10.29 -2.88 12.18
C LEU A 141 -10.64 -2.90 10.68
N PRO A 142 -11.33 -1.85 10.18
CA PRO A 142 -11.81 -1.86 8.81
C PRO A 142 -10.66 -1.75 7.81
N MET A 143 -10.77 -2.52 6.73
CA MET A 143 -9.81 -2.58 5.64
C MET A 143 -10.54 -2.50 4.31
N THR A 144 -9.90 -1.94 3.29
CA THR A 144 -10.27 -2.16 1.90
C THR A 144 -9.48 -3.35 1.37
N THR A 145 -10.17 -4.33 0.82
CA THR A 145 -9.57 -5.58 0.37
C THR A 145 -9.46 -5.65 -1.15
N PHE A 146 -8.44 -6.33 -1.65
CA PHE A 146 -8.33 -6.65 -3.07
C PHE A 146 -7.96 -8.12 -3.26
N SER A 147 -8.41 -8.71 -4.36
CA SER A 147 -8.00 -10.05 -4.80
C SER A 147 -8.38 -10.28 -6.26
N ALA A 148 -7.51 -10.96 -6.98
CA ALA A 148 -7.84 -11.44 -8.32
C ALA A 148 -8.63 -12.77 -8.31
N THR A 149 -8.77 -13.42 -7.14
CA THR A 149 -9.35 -14.76 -7.00
C THR A 149 -10.47 -14.88 -5.97
N ASP A 150 -10.58 -13.94 -5.02
CA ASP A 150 -11.66 -13.90 -4.04
C ASP A 150 -12.75 -12.90 -4.47
N PRO A 151 -13.93 -13.35 -4.89
CA PRO A 151 -15.00 -12.47 -5.36
C PRO A 151 -15.64 -11.64 -4.24
N ARG A 152 -15.29 -11.88 -2.98
CA ARG A 152 -15.79 -11.12 -1.82
C ARG A 152 -14.95 -9.89 -1.49
N ALA A 153 -13.79 -9.75 -2.13
CA ALA A 153 -12.94 -8.58 -1.94
C ALA A 153 -13.64 -7.31 -2.48
N ASP A 154 -13.25 -6.16 -1.96
CA ASP A 154 -13.77 -4.86 -2.44
C ASP A 154 -13.32 -4.60 -3.88
N PHE A 155 -12.04 -4.87 -4.20
CA PHE A 155 -11.52 -4.89 -5.56
C PHE A 155 -11.39 -6.33 -6.05
N THR A 156 -11.96 -6.64 -7.21
CA THR A 156 -11.98 -7.98 -7.81
C THR A 156 -11.53 -7.94 -9.27
N LEU A 157 -11.04 -9.08 -9.76
CA LEU A 157 -10.86 -9.32 -11.19
C LEU A 157 -11.89 -10.35 -11.65
N GLU A 158 -12.93 -9.91 -12.36
CA GLU A 158 -14.01 -10.75 -12.84
C GLU A 158 -14.13 -10.66 -14.36
N ASN A 159 -14.04 -11.81 -15.05
CA ASN A 159 -14.11 -11.88 -16.51
C ASN A 159 -13.14 -10.92 -17.23
N GLY A 160 -11.96 -10.72 -16.66
CA GLY A 160 -10.96 -9.81 -17.22
C GLY A 160 -11.23 -8.32 -16.96
N ILE A 161 -12.18 -7.99 -16.09
CA ILE A 161 -12.51 -6.62 -15.71
C ILE A 161 -12.18 -6.42 -14.23
N ILE A 162 -11.42 -5.38 -13.91
CA ILE A 162 -11.20 -4.92 -12.54
C ILE A 162 -12.43 -4.15 -12.09
N ARG A 163 -12.99 -4.55 -10.93
CA ARG A 163 -14.18 -3.96 -10.32
C ARG A 163 -13.88 -3.47 -8.91
N PHE A 164 -14.56 -2.44 -8.50
CA PHE A 164 -14.60 -1.99 -7.10
C PHE A 164 -16.04 -2.07 -6.59
N ARG A 165 -16.29 -2.95 -5.62
CA ARG A 165 -17.62 -3.20 -5.03
C ARG A 165 -18.68 -3.41 -6.13
N GLY A 166 -18.35 -4.26 -7.10
CA GLY A 166 -19.20 -4.58 -8.25
C GLY A 166 -19.22 -3.56 -9.39
N ARG A 167 -18.74 -2.34 -9.17
CA ARG A 167 -18.63 -1.32 -10.22
C ARG A 167 -17.40 -1.56 -11.09
N GLU A 168 -17.59 -1.58 -12.39
CA GLU A 168 -16.51 -1.68 -13.37
C GLU A 168 -15.58 -0.45 -13.31
N ILE A 169 -14.29 -0.70 -13.25
CA ILE A 169 -13.23 0.32 -13.22
C ILE A 169 -12.40 0.28 -14.50
N LEU A 170 -11.88 -0.92 -14.86
CA LEU A 170 -10.93 -1.04 -15.97
C LEU A 170 -10.98 -2.46 -16.55
N PRO A 171 -11.15 -2.62 -17.88
CA PRO A 171 -10.83 -3.87 -18.55
C PRO A 171 -9.32 -4.15 -18.43
N PHE A 172 -8.93 -5.24 -17.76
CA PHE A 172 -7.51 -5.53 -17.50
C PHE A 172 -6.70 -5.68 -18.80
N ALA A 173 -7.33 -6.08 -19.90
CA ALA A 173 -6.70 -6.16 -21.22
C ALA A 173 -6.17 -4.83 -21.74
N GLU A 174 -6.73 -3.69 -21.29
CA GLU A 174 -6.28 -2.34 -21.63
C GLU A 174 -5.00 -1.95 -20.85
N SER A 175 -4.70 -2.65 -19.78
CA SER A 175 -3.44 -2.47 -19.06
C SER A 175 -2.26 -3.03 -19.88
N ARG A 176 -1.12 -2.35 -19.84
CA ARG A 176 0.15 -2.87 -20.36
C ARG A 176 0.75 -3.95 -19.47
N LEU A 177 0.35 -4.00 -18.22
CA LEU A 177 0.77 -5.03 -17.26
C LEU A 177 0.01 -6.33 -17.52
N LYS A 178 0.69 -7.47 -17.45
CA LYS A 178 0.11 -8.79 -17.72
C LYS A 178 0.29 -9.70 -16.52
N GLY A 179 -0.60 -10.70 -16.43
CA GLY A 179 -0.59 -11.69 -15.34
C GLY A 179 -1.40 -11.28 -14.11
N VAL A 180 -1.92 -12.28 -13.40
CA VAL A 180 -2.81 -12.11 -12.24
C VAL A 180 -2.18 -11.26 -11.14
N HIS A 181 -0.89 -11.45 -10.87
CA HIS A 181 -0.16 -10.66 -9.88
C HIS A 181 -0.12 -9.16 -10.22
N ASN A 182 -0.09 -8.81 -11.51
CA ASN A 182 -0.16 -7.41 -11.92
C ASN A 182 -1.58 -6.84 -11.86
N ALA A 183 -2.61 -7.67 -12.05
CA ALA A 183 -3.98 -7.26 -11.76
C ALA A 183 -4.11 -6.89 -10.26
N GLU A 184 -3.53 -7.68 -9.36
CA GLU A 184 -3.49 -7.38 -7.92
C GLU A 184 -2.69 -6.11 -7.61
N ASN A 185 -1.55 -5.88 -8.26
CA ASN A 185 -0.78 -4.63 -8.12
C ASN A 185 -1.55 -3.38 -8.59
N ILE A 186 -2.46 -3.54 -9.57
CA ILE A 186 -3.33 -2.44 -10.03
C ILE A 186 -4.48 -2.18 -9.05
N MET A 187 -5.00 -3.22 -8.41
CA MET A 187 -6.10 -3.12 -7.45
C MET A 187 -5.67 -2.59 -6.08
N ALA A 188 -4.41 -2.74 -5.73
CA ALA A 188 -3.82 -2.24 -4.48
C ALA A 188 -3.53 -0.76 -4.53
#